data_67bc9b629d88a49adf0d418a4018e478
#
_entry.id   67bc9b629d88a49adf0d418a4018e478
#
_cell.length_a   1.000
_cell.length_b   1.000
_cell.length_c   1.000
_cell.angle_alpha   90.00
_cell.angle_beta   90.00
_cell.angle_gamma   90.00
#
_symmetry.space_group_name_H-M   'P 1'
#
loop_
_entity.id
_entity.type
_entity.pdbx_description
1 polymer ?
#
loop_
_entity_poly.entity_id
_entity_poly.type
_entity_poly.pdbx_seq_one_letter_code
_entity_poly.pdbx_strand_id
1 'polypeptide(L)'
;MAEHNDLGKSGENAAVAYLEQKGYLIRDRNWRRGHFELDIVAAKDNELIVVEVKTRSDTLFAAPEDAVDLPKIKRTVRAADAYIRLFQIDTPVRFDIITVVGNDGNFKVEHIEEALSLIHI
;
A
#
# COMPACT_ATOMS: atom_id res chain seq x y z
N MET A 1 -3.12 -25.01 3.74
CA MET A 1 -2.93 -23.66 3.22
C MET A 1 -3.93 -22.72 3.87
N ALA A 2 -3.48 -21.63 4.39
CA ALA A 2 -4.35 -20.70 5.11
C ALA A 2 -5.10 -19.82 4.12
N GLU A 3 -6.42 -19.83 4.16
CA GLU A 3 -7.27 -19.09 3.24
C GLU A 3 -7.03 -17.58 3.32
N HIS A 4 -6.85 -17.05 4.52
CA HIS A 4 -6.64 -15.61 4.68
C HIS A 4 -5.28 -15.16 4.15
N ASN A 5 -4.26 -16.04 4.12
CA ASN A 5 -2.99 -15.73 3.46
C ASN A 5 -3.18 -15.66 1.96
N ASP A 6 -4.00 -16.55 1.42
CA ASP A 6 -4.33 -16.53 -0.01
C ASP A 6 -5.09 -15.27 -0.38
N LEU A 7 -6.04 -14.84 0.45
CA LEU A 7 -6.80 -13.61 0.21
C LEU A 7 -5.87 -12.39 0.24
N GLY A 8 -4.99 -12.30 1.23
CA GLY A 8 -4.04 -11.19 1.32
C GLY A 8 -3.13 -11.12 0.11
N LYS A 9 -2.63 -12.27 -0.32
CA LYS A 9 -1.75 -12.35 -1.49
C LYS A 9 -2.52 -11.99 -2.77
N SER A 10 -3.73 -12.48 -2.93
CA SER A 10 -4.56 -12.15 -4.08
C SER A 10 -4.90 -10.66 -4.12
N GLY A 11 -5.20 -10.08 -2.97
CA GLY A 11 -5.48 -8.64 -2.87
C GLY A 11 -4.27 -7.80 -3.22
N GLU A 12 -3.09 -8.18 -2.75
CA GLU A 12 -1.86 -7.49 -3.10
C GLU A 12 -1.58 -7.60 -4.60
N ASN A 13 -1.79 -8.78 -5.19
CA ASN A 13 -1.63 -8.95 -6.63
C ASN A 13 -2.59 -8.04 -7.41
N ALA A 14 -3.83 -7.92 -6.93
CA ALA A 14 -4.82 -7.02 -7.55
C ALA A 14 -4.35 -5.56 -7.46
N ALA A 15 -3.80 -5.16 -6.33
CA ALA A 15 -3.28 -3.81 -6.15
C ALA A 15 -2.12 -3.54 -7.10
N VAL A 16 -1.19 -4.50 -7.25
CA VAL A 16 -0.06 -4.38 -8.16
C VAL A 16 -0.55 -4.23 -9.60
N ALA A 17 -1.48 -5.10 -10.03
CA ALA A 17 -2.01 -5.03 -11.40
C ALA A 17 -2.68 -3.68 -11.66
N TYR A 18 -3.45 -3.19 -10.69
CA TYR A 18 -4.10 -1.89 -10.78
C TYR A 18 -3.06 -0.78 -10.97
N LEU A 19 -2.01 -0.79 -10.15
CA LEU A 19 -0.97 0.24 -10.22
C LEU A 19 -0.23 0.20 -11.55
N GLU A 20 0.10 -0.99 -12.02
CA GLU A 20 0.79 -1.15 -13.31
C GLU A 20 -0.05 -0.62 -14.47
N GLN A 21 -1.36 -0.88 -14.44
CA GLN A 21 -2.26 -0.36 -15.45
C GLN A 21 -2.32 1.16 -15.44
N LYS A 22 -2.10 1.77 -14.28
CA LYS A 22 -2.09 3.23 -14.14
C LYS A 22 -0.73 3.85 -14.44
N GLY A 23 0.23 3.04 -14.85
CA GLY A 23 1.56 3.53 -15.24
C GLY A 23 2.58 3.58 -14.12
N TYR A 24 2.29 2.97 -12.98
CA TYR A 24 3.25 2.89 -11.89
C TYR A 24 4.26 1.78 -12.17
N LEU A 25 5.52 2.06 -11.86
CA LEU A 25 6.58 1.06 -11.89
C LEU A 25 6.72 0.49 -10.49
N ILE A 26 6.56 -0.82 -10.35
CA ILE A 26 6.70 -1.47 -9.03
C ILE A 26 8.18 -1.68 -8.76
N ARG A 27 8.66 -1.12 -7.66
CA ARG A 27 10.07 -1.27 -7.24
C ARG A 27 10.24 -2.46 -6.31
N ASP A 28 9.40 -2.57 -5.30
CA ASP A 28 9.48 -3.64 -4.31
C ASP A 28 8.09 -4.03 -3.85
N ARG A 29 7.95 -5.32 -3.51
CA ARG A 29 6.75 -5.88 -2.90
C ARG A 29 7.18 -6.58 -1.62
N ASN A 30 6.43 -6.36 -0.54
CA ASN A 30 6.71 -7.00 0.76
C ASN A 30 8.17 -6.80 1.18
N TRP A 31 8.62 -5.55 1.06
CA TRP A 31 9.99 -5.21 1.46
C TRP A 31 10.10 -5.27 2.98
N ARG A 32 11.15 -5.90 3.47
CA ARG A 32 11.39 -6.04 4.90
C ARG A 32 12.85 -5.79 5.24
N ARG A 33 13.05 -5.14 6.38
CA ARG A 33 14.37 -4.94 6.95
C ARG A 33 14.22 -4.81 8.47
N GLY A 34 14.62 -5.83 9.22
CA GLY A 34 14.38 -5.87 10.66
C GLY A 34 12.90 -5.85 10.95
N HIS A 35 12.44 -4.84 11.67
CA HIS A 35 11.02 -4.66 11.99
C HIS A 35 10.28 -3.83 10.96
N PHE A 36 10.99 -3.29 9.98
CA PHE A 36 10.38 -2.45 8.96
C PHE A 36 9.77 -3.28 7.85
N GLU A 37 8.60 -2.86 7.40
CA GLU A 37 7.86 -3.62 6.41
C GLU A 37 7.05 -2.65 5.54
N LEU A 38 7.14 -2.81 4.22
CA LEU A 38 6.38 -2.03 3.26
C LEU A 38 5.68 -2.98 2.30
N ASP A 39 4.38 -2.77 2.09
CA ASP A 39 3.59 -3.64 1.22
C ASP A 39 4.02 -3.50 -0.24
N ILE A 40 4.01 -2.27 -0.75
CA ILE A 40 4.41 -1.96 -2.12
C ILE A 40 5.18 -0.66 -2.13
N VAL A 41 6.26 -0.61 -2.88
CA VAL A 41 6.97 0.62 -3.20
C VAL A 41 6.99 0.76 -4.71
N ALA A 42 6.49 1.88 -5.20
CA ALA A 42 6.35 2.13 -6.62
C ALA A 42 6.96 3.50 -6.98
N ALA A 43 7.11 3.73 -8.27
CA ALA A 43 7.58 5.00 -8.79
C ALA A 43 6.69 5.46 -9.93
N LYS A 44 6.42 6.75 -10.00
CA LYS A 44 5.66 7.35 -11.09
C LYS A 44 5.94 8.85 -11.12
N ASP A 45 6.14 9.39 -12.31
CA ASP A 45 6.30 10.84 -12.52
C ASP A 45 7.35 11.46 -11.61
N ASN A 46 8.50 10.77 -11.50
CA ASN A 46 9.65 11.21 -10.71
C ASN A 46 9.33 11.32 -9.22
N GLU A 47 8.43 10.47 -8.74
CA GLU A 47 8.01 10.44 -7.35
C GLU A 47 8.05 9.01 -6.85
N LEU A 48 8.44 8.81 -5.58
CA LEU A 48 8.36 7.51 -4.93
C LEU A 48 7.00 7.41 -4.24
N ILE A 49 6.29 6.31 -4.47
CA ILE A 49 4.99 6.10 -3.87
C ILE A 49 5.06 4.86 -2.97
N VAL A 50 4.82 5.07 -1.68
CA VAL A 50 4.74 3.99 -0.70
C VAL A 50 3.26 3.66 -0.53
N VAL A 51 2.89 2.42 -0.80
CA VAL A 51 1.48 2.01 -0.83
C VAL A 51 1.22 0.97 0.25
N GLU A 52 0.25 1.26 1.10
CA GLU A 52 -0.26 0.27 2.03
C GLU A 52 -1.51 -0.36 1.43
N VAL A 53 -1.58 -1.69 1.46
CA VAL A 53 -2.71 -2.44 0.90
C VAL A 53 -3.57 -3.00 2.03
N LYS A 54 -4.86 -2.72 1.99
CA LYS A 54 -5.86 -3.25 2.92
C LYS A 54 -6.80 -4.16 2.15
N THR A 55 -6.78 -5.44 2.47
CA THR A 55 -7.61 -6.43 1.80
C THR A 55 -8.68 -6.96 2.75
N ARG A 56 -9.90 -7.01 2.28
CA ARG A 56 -11.04 -7.55 3.03
C ARG A 56 -11.92 -8.39 2.11
N SER A 57 -12.51 -9.44 2.65
CA SER A 57 -13.41 -10.30 1.89
C SER A 57 -14.81 -9.73 1.79
N ASP A 58 -15.14 -8.72 2.64
CA ASP A 58 -16.44 -8.09 2.66
C ASP A 58 -16.31 -6.57 2.80
N THR A 59 -17.43 -5.88 2.82
CA THR A 59 -17.46 -4.41 2.85
C THR A 59 -17.54 -3.91 4.30
N LEU A 60 -16.52 -4.19 5.10
CA LEU A 60 -16.45 -3.70 6.45
C LEU A 60 -16.22 -2.18 6.54
N PHE A 61 -15.72 -1.59 5.46
CA PHE A 61 -15.44 -0.17 5.43
C PHE A 61 -16.62 0.59 4.86
N ALA A 62 -17.09 1.61 5.58
CA ALA A 62 -18.09 2.52 5.05
C ALA A 62 -17.50 3.40 3.95
N ALA A 63 -16.22 3.75 4.07
CA ALA A 63 -15.47 4.54 3.10
C ALA A 63 -14.02 4.12 3.12
N PRO A 64 -13.25 4.38 2.04
CA PRO A 64 -11.81 4.04 2.02
C PRO A 64 -11.04 4.64 3.20
N GLU A 65 -11.39 5.84 3.65
CA GLU A 65 -10.73 6.50 4.79
C GLU A 65 -10.85 5.68 6.08
N ASP A 66 -11.87 4.83 6.18
CA ASP A 66 -12.07 4.00 7.37
C ASP A 66 -11.00 2.91 7.48
N ALA A 67 -10.21 2.70 6.42
CA ALA A 67 -9.09 1.78 6.45
C ALA A 67 -7.85 2.37 7.11
N VAL A 68 -7.88 3.66 7.47
CA VAL A 68 -6.75 4.36 8.07
C VAL A 68 -6.55 3.87 9.50
N ASP A 69 -5.33 3.40 9.79
CA ASP A 69 -4.92 2.90 11.10
C ASP A 69 -3.66 3.69 11.50
N LEU A 70 -3.82 4.64 12.42
CA LEU A 70 -2.73 5.54 12.78
C LEU A 70 -1.48 4.82 13.28
N PRO A 71 -1.55 3.85 14.20
CA PRO A 71 -0.34 3.14 14.61
C PRO A 71 0.38 2.46 13.46
N LYS A 72 -0.38 1.85 12.54
CA LYS A 72 0.23 1.20 11.39
C LYS A 72 0.85 2.21 10.42
N ILE A 73 0.19 3.33 10.22
CA ILE A 73 0.72 4.40 9.37
C ILE A 73 2.04 4.91 9.93
N LYS A 74 2.13 5.12 11.25
CA LYS A 74 3.39 5.57 11.86
C LYS A 74 4.51 4.55 11.63
N ARG A 75 4.20 3.26 11.76
CA ARG A 75 5.19 2.21 11.48
C ARG A 75 5.60 2.23 10.01
N THR A 76 4.64 2.42 9.11
CA THR A 76 4.91 2.47 7.67
C THR A 76 5.76 3.69 7.32
N VAL A 77 5.51 4.85 7.93
CA VAL A 77 6.32 6.04 7.70
C VAL A 77 7.77 5.81 8.14
N ARG A 78 7.97 5.15 9.28
CA ARG A 78 9.33 4.81 9.73
C ARG A 78 10.00 3.84 8.78
N ALA A 79 9.27 2.85 8.29
CA ALA A 79 9.81 1.89 7.32
C ALA A 79 10.16 2.59 6.00
N ALA A 80 9.31 3.53 5.57
CA ALA A 80 9.57 4.32 4.38
C ALA A 80 10.84 5.15 4.53
N ASP A 81 11.04 5.76 5.72
CA ASP A 81 12.25 6.52 6.00
C ASP A 81 13.49 5.62 5.87
N ALA A 82 13.43 4.41 6.42
CA ALA A 82 14.53 3.45 6.30
C ALA A 82 14.80 3.08 4.85
N TYR A 83 13.76 2.88 4.05
CA TYR A 83 13.88 2.58 2.63
C TYR A 83 14.55 3.73 1.87
N ILE A 84 14.08 4.95 2.13
CA ILE A 84 14.60 6.15 1.48
C ILE A 84 16.09 6.30 1.77
N ARG A 85 16.50 6.09 3.01
CA ARG A 85 17.91 6.19 3.40
C ARG A 85 18.74 5.08 2.78
N LEU A 86 18.24 3.86 2.80
CA LEU A 86 18.97 2.71 2.27
C LEU A 86 19.24 2.85 0.77
N PHE A 87 18.25 3.27 0.02
CA PHE A 87 18.33 3.37 -1.43
C PHE A 87 18.68 4.79 -1.91
N GLN A 88 18.95 5.70 -0.98
CA GLN A 88 19.35 7.07 -1.31
C GLN A 88 18.35 7.74 -2.24
N ILE A 89 17.07 7.63 -1.90
CA ILE A 89 16.00 8.23 -2.67
C ILE A 89 16.03 9.73 -2.46
N ASP A 90 16.07 10.51 -3.54
CA ASP A 90 16.12 11.97 -3.48
C ASP A 90 14.93 12.64 -4.16
N THR A 91 13.93 11.85 -4.54
CA THR A 91 12.70 12.36 -5.14
C THR A 91 11.66 12.66 -4.06
N PRO A 92 10.61 13.40 -4.37
CA PRO A 92 9.46 13.49 -3.48
C PRO A 92 8.89 12.11 -3.18
N VAL A 93 8.24 11.98 -2.04
CA VAL A 93 7.65 10.72 -1.58
C VAL A 93 6.19 10.95 -1.26
N ARG A 94 5.33 10.07 -1.78
CA ARG A 94 3.89 10.12 -1.53
C ARG A 94 3.46 8.83 -0.84
N PHE A 95 2.59 8.95 0.15
CA PHE A 95 2.06 7.79 0.85
C PHE A 95 0.61 7.56 0.42
N ASP A 96 0.33 6.39 -0.13
CA ASP A 96 -0.99 6.02 -0.63
C ASP A 96 -1.54 4.80 0.10
N ILE A 97 -2.87 4.68 0.11
CA ILE A 97 -3.54 3.47 0.58
C ILE A 97 -4.37 2.91 -0.56
N ILE A 98 -4.31 1.60 -0.75
CA ILE A 98 -5.19 0.90 -1.66
C ILE A 98 -6.03 -0.07 -0.85
N THR A 99 -7.35 0.02 -0.99
CA THR A 99 -8.26 -0.96 -0.39
C THR A 99 -8.72 -1.92 -1.48
N VAL A 100 -8.70 -3.19 -1.14
CA VAL A 100 -9.11 -4.26 -2.05
C VAL A 100 -10.19 -5.08 -1.34
N VAL A 101 -11.41 -5.03 -1.84
CA VAL A 101 -12.55 -5.69 -1.22
C VAL A 101 -13.14 -6.71 -2.17
N GLY A 102 -13.37 -7.92 -1.67
CA GLY A 102 -13.98 -8.98 -2.45
C GLY A 102 -13.25 -10.30 -2.29
N ASN A 103 -13.45 -11.17 -3.26
CA ASN A 103 -12.85 -12.48 -3.30
C ASN A 103 -12.00 -12.62 -4.54
N ASP A 104 -11.21 -13.70 -4.56
CA ASP A 104 -10.31 -14.00 -5.65
C ASP A 104 -11.01 -13.88 -6.99
N GLY A 105 -10.44 -13.09 -7.89
CA GLY A 105 -10.99 -12.86 -9.22
C GLY A 105 -12.14 -11.86 -9.29
N ASN A 106 -12.55 -11.28 -8.16
CA ASN A 106 -13.69 -10.36 -8.13
C ASN A 106 -13.48 -9.27 -7.08
N PHE A 107 -12.38 -8.52 -7.24
CA PHE A 107 -12.02 -7.46 -6.30
C PHE A 107 -12.47 -6.10 -6.78
N LYS A 108 -12.95 -5.29 -5.83
CA LYS A 108 -13.12 -3.86 -6.04
C LYS A 108 -11.90 -3.16 -5.42
N VAL A 109 -11.19 -2.38 -6.24
CA VAL A 109 -9.99 -1.68 -5.82
C VAL A 109 -10.29 -0.19 -5.71
N GLU A 110 -9.95 0.41 -4.58
CA GLU A 110 -10.04 1.85 -4.40
C GLU A 110 -8.67 2.37 -3.98
N HIS A 111 -8.29 3.53 -4.51
CA HIS A 111 -6.96 4.09 -4.35
C HIS A 111 -7.08 5.47 -3.72
N ILE A 112 -6.46 5.65 -2.57
CA ILE A 112 -6.41 6.94 -1.87
C ILE A 112 -5.00 7.48 -2.02
N GLU A 113 -4.84 8.49 -2.86
CA GLU A 113 -3.55 9.14 -3.05
C GLU A 113 -3.31 10.14 -1.93
N GLU A 114 -2.04 10.29 -1.55
CA GLU A 114 -1.64 11.22 -0.50
C GLU A 114 -2.46 11.03 0.77
N ALA A 115 -2.53 9.79 1.22
CA ALA A 115 -3.40 9.41 2.34
C ALA A 115 -3.04 10.13 3.64
N LEU A 116 -1.81 10.63 3.78
CA LEU A 116 -1.43 11.40 4.97
C LEU A 116 -2.24 12.69 5.11
N SER A 117 -2.79 13.21 4.02
CA SER A 117 -3.64 14.40 4.07
C SER A 117 -4.94 14.17 4.83
N LEU A 118 -5.33 12.90 5.04
CA LEU A 118 -6.54 12.55 5.80
C LEU A 118 -6.28 12.53 7.31
N ILE A 119 -5.03 12.75 7.72
CA ILE A 119 -4.63 12.60 9.11
C ILE A 119 -4.13 13.94 9.62
N HIS A 120 -4.71 14.39 10.71
CA HIS A 120 -4.28 15.61 11.38
C HIS A 120 -3.29 15.25 12.48
N ILE A 121 -2.03 15.27 12.13
CA ILE A 121 -0.93 14.96 13.05
C ILE A 121 0.01 16.14 13.23
#